data_4412be9db23a3975b7f52f77aaebb46c
#
_entry.id   4412be9db23a3975b7f52f77aaebb46c
#
_cell.length_a   1.000
_cell.length_b   1.000
_cell.length_c   1.000
_cell.angle_alpha   90.00
_cell.angle_beta   90.00
_cell.angle_gamma   90.00
#
_symmetry.space_group_name_H-M   'P 1'
#
loop_
_entity.id
_entity.type
_entity.pdbx_description
1 polymer ?
#
loop_
_entity_poly.entity_id
_entity_poly.type
_entity_poly.pdbx_seq_one_letter_code
_entity_poly.pdbx_strand_id
1 'polypeptide(L)' 'MGQDAKAIAHAKLIEALPDLLTPDAHRSLCDWLAERQVLHDGQEDPGAVIVEGLETELAIAETFRQIAERLACRADS' A
#
# COMPACT_ATOMS: atom_id res chain seq x y z
N MET A 1 6.85 -23.30 -2.02
CA MET A 1 6.24 -23.20 -2.80
C MET A 1 4.81 -22.91 -2.72
N GLY A 2 4.03 -23.43 -1.86
CA GLY A 2 2.63 -23.15 -1.84
C GLY A 2 2.32 -21.70 -1.66
N GLN A 3 3.15 -21.00 -0.92
CA GLN A 3 2.83 -19.64 -0.68
C GLN A 3 2.98 -18.81 -1.90
N ASP A 4 3.71 -19.29 -2.85
CA ASP A 4 3.90 -18.51 -4.03
C ASP A 4 2.62 -18.38 -4.83
N ALA A 5 1.78 -19.40 -4.81
CA ALA A 5 0.56 -19.33 -5.57
C ALA A 5 -0.33 -18.22 -5.07
N LYS A 6 -0.41 -18.04 -3.76
CA LYS A 6 -1.23 -17.00 -3.22
C LYS A 6 -0.67 -15.62 -3.58
N ALA A 7 0.62 -15.47 -3.44
CA ALA A 7 1.23 -14.19 -3.78
C ALA A 7 1.07 -13.88 -5.25
N ILE A 8 1.20 -14.88 -6.09
CA ILE A 8 1.04 -14.67 -7.51
C ILE A 8 -0.38 -14.28 -7.84
N ALA A 9 -1.34 -14.93 -7.22
CA ALA A 9 -2.73 -14.61 -7.47
C ALA A 9 -3.04 -13.19 -7.04
N HIS A 10 -2.53 -12.78 -5.89
CA HIS A 10 -2.77 -11.42 -5.44
C HIS A 10 -2.14 -10.43 -6.41
N ALA A 11 -0.95 -10.71 -6.89
CA ALA A 11 -0.31 -9.79 -7.81
C ALA A 11 -1.09 -9.70 -9.12
N LYS A 12 -1.59 -10.82 -9.59
CA LYS A 12 -2.35 -10.79 -10.82
C LYS A 12 -3.64 -10.01 -10.65
N LEU A 13 -4.28 -10.16 -9.51
CA LEU A 13 -5.49 -9.41 -9.25
C LEU A 13 -5.19 -7.92 -9.24
N ILE A 14 -4.13 -7.54 -8.56
CA ILE A 14 -3.78 -6.14 -8.47
C ILE A 14 -3.49 -5.57 -9.85
N GLU A 15 -2.80 -6.34 -10.68
CA GLU A 15 -2.48 -5.84 -12.01
C GLU A 15 -3.72 -5.71 -12.88
N ALA A 16 -4.74 -6.49 -12.59
CA ALA A 16 -5.96 -6.42 -13.38
C ALA A 16 -6.89 -5.33 -12.93
N LEU A 17 -6.74 -4.85 -11.70
CA LEU A 17 -7.69 -3.89 -11.15
C LEU A 17 -7.87 -2.64 -12.00
N PRO A 18 -6.81 -2.05 -12.54
CA PRO A 18 -7.04 -0.82 -13.31
C PRO A 18 -8.00 -1.02 -14.48
N ASP A 19 -8.01 -2.21 -15.06
CA ASP A 19 -8.91 -2.47 -16.16
C ASP A 19 -10.30 -2.80 -15.68
N LEU A 20 -10.43 -3.20 -14.43
CA LEU A 20 -11.72 -3.61 -13.92
C LEU A 20 -12.44 -2.48 -13.18
N LEU A 21 -11.75 -1.44 -12.83
CA LEU A 21 -12.34 -0.36 -12.06
C LEU A 21 -12.74 0.78 -12.96
N THR A 22 -13.79 1.47 -12.55
CA THR A 22 -14.10 2.72 -13.22
C THR A 22 -13.06 3.74 -12.83
N PRO A 23 -12.95 4.83 -13.58
CA PRO A 23 -11.98 5.86 -13.22
C PRO A 23 -12.20 6.42 -11.82
N ASP A 24 -13.45 6.59 -11.43
CA ASP A 24 -13.72 7.11 -10.10
C ASP A 24 -13.31 6.10 -9.04
N ALA A 25 -13.62 4.85 -9.27
CA ALA A 25 -13.25 3.82 -8.30
C ALA A 25 -11.75 3.69 -8.21
N HIS A 26 -11.07 3.80 -9.35
CA HIS A 26 -9.63 3.73 -9.35
C HIS A 26 -9.04 4.89 -8.55
N ARG A 27 -9.59 6.09 -8.71
CA ARG A 27 -9.09 7.23 -7.96
C ARG A 27 -9.33 7.05 -6.47
N SER A 28 -10.49 6.55 -6.09
CA SER A 28 -10.78 6.32 -4.69
C SER A 28 -9.81 5.31 -4.10
N LEU A 29 -9.50 4.26 -4.85
CA LEU A 29 -8.58 3.27 -4.38
C LEU A 29 -7.19 3.86 -4.22
N CYS A 30 -6.76 4.68 -5.16
CA CYS A 30 -5.45 5.31 -5.05
C CYS A 30 -5.38 6.24 -3.85
N ASP A 31 -6.45 6.97 -3.59
CA ASP A 31 -6.48 7.84 -2.42
C ASP A 31 -6.40 7.01 -1.14
N TRP A 32 -7.11 5.91 -1.12
CA TRP A 32 -7.10 5.03 0.03
C TRP A 32 -5.68 4.52 0.28
N LEU A 33 -5.00 4.13 -0.78
CA LEU A 33 -3.64 3.64 -0.64
C LEU A 33 -2.69 4.73 -0.20
N ALA A 34 -2.87 5.92 -0.72
CA ALA A 34 -1.98 7.02 -0.35
C ALA A 34 -2.10 7.33 1.13
N GLU A 35 -3.29 7.27 1.66
CA GLU A 35 -3.45 7.54 3.07
C GLU A 35 -2.75 6.52 3.92
N ARG A 36 -2.66 5.31 3.44
CA ARG A 36 -2.05 4.26 4.24
C ARG A 36 -0.56 4.17 4.07
N GLN A 37 0.00 4.96 3.19
CA GLN A 37 1.44 4.99 3.08
C GLN A 37 2.06 5.98 4.04
N VAL A 38 1.24 6.78 4.69
CA VAL A 38 1.76 7.77 5.60
C VAL A 38 1.71 7.22 7.01
N LEU A 39 2.84 7.29 7.69
CA LEU A 39 2.88 6.87 9.06
C LEU A 39 2.68 8.09 9.91
N HIS A 40 1.66 8.07 10.70
CA HIS A 40 1.38 9.25 11.43
C HIS A 40 1.93 9.26 12.79
N ASP A 41 2.20 8.15 13.32
CA ASP A 41 2.52 8.15 14.64
C ASP A 41 3.90 8.38 14.92
N GLY A 42 4.27 8.54 15.98
CA GLY A 42 5.61 8.55 16.39
C GLY A 42 6.32 9.81 16.22
N GLN A 43 6.00 10.52 15.27
CA GLN A 43 6.81 11.64 15.06
C GLN A 43 6.63 12.62 16.13
N GLU A 44 5.56 12.65 16.81
CA GLU A 44 5.46 13.59 17.83
C GLU A 44 5.92 13.06 19.11
N ASP A 45 6.49 11.95 19.18
CA ASP A 45 6.93 11.40 20.43
C ASP A 45 8.38 11.13 20.33
N PRO A 46 9.17 12.13 20.40
CA PRO A 46 10.59 11.98 20.13
C PRO A 46 11.26 11.04 21.09
N GLY A 47 10.88 10.99 22.25
CA GLY A 47 11.56 10.10 23.13
C GLY A 47 11.07 8.70 23.03
N ALA A 48 10.23 8.46 22.14
CA ALA A 48 9.63 7.18 22.08
C ALA A 48 10.62 6.13 21.78
N VAL A 49 10.52 5.07 22.47
CA VAL A 49 11.33 3.98 22.20
C VAL A 49 10.92 3.37 20.95
N ILE A 50 11.74 2.66 20.32
CA ILE A 50 11.39 1.93 19.19
C ILE A 50 10.31 0.99 19.50
N VAL A 51 9.21 1.09 18.84
CA VAL A 51 8.09 0.26 19.13
C VAL A 51 8.20 -1.00 18.35
N GLU A 52 8.00 -2.11 19.00
CA GLU A 52 7.98 -3.32 18.27
C GLU A 52 6.88 -3.26 17.29
N GLY A 53 6.99 -3.63 16.18
CA GLY A 53 5.96 -3.55 15.20
C GLY A 53 6.15 -2.41 14.25
N LEU A 54 7.02 -1.49 14.57
CA LEU A 54 7.27 -0.42 13.64
C LEU A 54 7.80 -0.95 12.33
N GLU A 55 8.63 -1.96 12.39
CA GLU A 55 9.12 -2.54 11.17
C GLU A 55 8.00 -3.11 10.35
N THR A 56 7.03 -3.72 11.01
CA THR A 56 5.89 -4.24 10.29
C THR A 56 5.09 -3.11 9.67
N GLU A 57 4.91 -2.03 10.40
CA GLU A 57 4.18 -0.92 9.86
C GLU A 57 4.87 -0.32 8.66
N LEU A 58 6.19 -0.22 8.73
CA LEU A 58 6.93 0.30 7.61
C LEU A 58 6.82 -0.64 6.42
N ALA A 59 6.87 -1.94 6.67
CA ALA A 59 6.75 -2.90 5.60
C ALA A 59 5.38 -2.82 4.95
N ILE A 60 4.35 -2.63 5.76
CA ILE A 60 3.01 -2.52 5.22
C ILE A 60 2.90 -1.27 4.35
N ALA A 61 3.43 -0.15 4.84
CA ALA A 61 3.37 1.08 4.07
C ALA A 61 4.11 0.92 2.75
N GLU A 62 5.25 0.27 2.80
CA GLU A 62 6.01 0.07 1.58
C GLU A 62 5.28 -0.83 0.61
N THR A 63 4.61 -1.84 1.14
CA THR A 63 3.85 -2.73 0.28
C THR A 63 2.70 -1.97 -0.38
N PHE A 64 2.04 -1.10 0.38
CA PHE A 64 0.97 -0.30 -0.22
C PHE A 64 1.53 0.61 -1.30
N ARG A 65 2.73 1.14 -1.11
CA ARG A 65 3.32 1.98 -2.13
C ARG A 65 3.58 1.17 -3.40
N GLN A 66 4.06 -0.03 -3.24
CA GLN A 66 4.30 -0.88 -4.40
C GLN A 66 3.01 -1.24 -5.10
N ILE A 67 1.96 -1.48 -4.32
CA ILE A 67 0.67 -1.77 -4.92
C ILE A 67 0.17 -0.56 -5.70
N ALA A 68 0.34 0.62 -5.14
CA ALA A 68 -0.10 1.81 -5.83
C ALA A 68 0.62 1.97 -7.16
N GLU A 69 1.90 1.62 -7.20
CA GLU A 69 2.62 1.70 -8.45
C GLU A 69 2.07 0.71 -9.47
N ARG A 70 1.71 -0.47 -9.01
CA ARG A 70 1.16 -1.44 -9.94
C ARG A 70 -0.21 -1.02 -10.43
N LEU A 71 -0.94 -0.29 -9.61
CA LEU A 71 -2.25 0.18 -10.02
C LEU A 71 -2.17 1.45 -10.83
N ALA A 72 -0.98 1.91 -11.12
CA ALA A 72 -0.77 3.12 -11.89
C ALA A 72 -1.31 4.34 -11.17
N CYS A 73 -1.26 4.32 -9.86
CA CYS A 73 -1.65 5.49 -9.10
C CYS A 73 -0.56 6.51 -9.22
N ARG A 74 -0.95 7.76 -9.48
CA ARG A 74 0.03 8.78 -9.57
C ARG A 74 -0.01 9.60 -8.35
N ALA A 75 1.13 9.89 -7.87
CA ALA A 75 1.18 10.66 -6.69
C ALA A 75 1.29 12.09 -7.00
N ASP A 76 1.22 12.48 -8.11
CA ASP A 76 1.46 13.77 -8.42
C ASP A 76 0.49 14.61 -7.96
N SER A 77 -0.18 14.63 -7.88
CA SER A 77 -1.04 15.54 -7.59
C SER A 77 -0.70 16.74 -7.53
#